data_ead5d372002868ac90a9659e466b9618
#
_entry.id   ead5d372002868ac90a9659e466b9618
#
_cell.length_a   1.000
_cell.length_b   1.000
_cell.length_c   1.000
_cell.angle_alpha   90.00
_cell.angle_beta   90.00
_cell.angle_gamma   90.00
#
_symmetry.space_group_name_H-M   'P 1'
#
loop_
_entity.id
_entity.type
_entity.pdbx_description
1 polymer ?
#
loop_
_entity_poly.entity_id
_entity_poly.type
_entity_poly.pdbx_seq_one_letter_code
_entity_poly.pdbx_strand_id
1 'polypeptide(L)'
;MKKIILFFVLVAGIMGMVSCKSKKESREQRVEEFRSELTKEDTAAMLHICDQAMNDLKAKKIDKVLASLYEYTDSTKELKSLSKETEKRYRRLFTMFPVLEYERKYYSFQLEGCNDVKYDVVFATAEQAGTAEPAKTAYMFNPVRINGEWKLCVKTADDEFDKEMH
;
A
#
# COMPACT_ATOMS: atom_id res chain seq x y z
N MET A 1 72.80 -14.21 26.39
CA MET A 1 71.47 -14.58 26.84
C MET A 1 70.73 -13.34 27.36
N LYS A 2 70.34 -12.44 26.54
CA LYS A 2 69.56 -11.22 26.89
C LYS A 2 69.06 -10.58 25.59
N LYS A 3 68.11 -11.18 24.90
CA LYS A 3 67.44 -10.56 23.72
C LYS A 3 66.12 -11.20 23.32
N ILE A 4 65.33 -11.79 24.22
CA ILE A 4 64.06 -12.46 23.88
C ILE A 4 62.84 -11.91 24.70
N ILE A 5 62.94 -10.77 25.37
CA ILE A 5 61.85 -10.26 26.21
C ILE A 5 61.21 -8.97 25.65
N LEU A 6 61.49 -8.57 24.43
CA LEU A 6 60.97 -7.28 23.93
C LEU A 6 60.01 -7.41 22.74
N PHE A 7 59.36 -8.57 22.54
CA PHE A 7 58.45 -8.77 21.40
C PHE A 7 57.02 -9.15 21.78
N PHE A 8 56.68 -9.12 23.09
CA PHE A 8 55.36 -9.56 23.56
C PHE A 8 54.41 -8.45 24.02
N VAL A 9 54.74 -7.17 23.86
CA VAL A 9 53.92 -6.07 24.39
C VAL A 9 53.20 -5.26 23.30
N LEU A 10 53.25 -5.66 22.02
CA LEU A 10 52.72 -4.82 20.93
C LEU A 10 51.58 -5.51 20.13
N VAL A 11 50.89 -6.50 20.70
CA VAL A 11 49.75 -7.16 20.08
C VAL A 11 48.42 -6.97 20.84
N ALA A 12 48.44 -6.24 21.96
CA ALA A 12 47.25 -6.02 22.81
C ALA A 12 46.52 -4.70 22.55
N GLY A 13 46.62 -4.08 21.39
CA GLY A 13 46.12 -2.73 21.12
C GLY A 13 45.13 -2.53 19.98
N ILE A 14 44.65 -3.57 19.32
CA ILE A 14 43.68 -3.38 18.23
C ILE A 14 42.47 -4.32 18.42
N MET A 15 41.83 -4.26 19.58
CA MET A 15 40.41 -4.61 19.76
C MET A 15 39.63 -3.31 19.93
N GLY A 16 39.73 -2.43 18.92
CA GLY A 16 38.94 -1.20 18.80
C GLY A 16 37.68 -1.47 18.06
N MET A 17 36.58 -1.56 18.79
CA MET A 17 35.27 -1.03 18.46
C MET A 17 34.79 -1.28 16.99
N VAL A 18 34.35 -2.49 16.69
CA VAL A 18 33.27 -2.66 15.70
C VAL A 18 32.01 -2.17 16.40
N SER A 19 31.82 -0.87 16.43
CA SER A 19 30.53 -0.26 16.72
C SER A 19 29.61 -0.66 15.55
N CYS A 20 28.86 -1.75 15.72
CA CYS A 20 27.69 -2.01 14.92
C CYS A 20 26.66 -0.89 15.18
N LYS A 21 26.90 0.27 14.58
CA LYS A 21 25.81 1.17 14.23
C LYS A 21 25.02 0.42 13.17
N SER A 22 23.99 -0.32 13.57
CA SER A 22 22.90 -0.68 12.68
C SER A 22 22.39 0.65 12.13
N LYS A 23 22.81 1.01 10.92
CA LYS A 23 22.23 2.13 10.19
C LYS A 23 20.75 1.81 10.11
N LYS A 24 19.93 2.55 10.83
CA LYS A 24 18.49 2.49 10.67
C LYS A 24 18.24 2.91 9.23
N GLU A 25 17.90 1.95 8.41
CA GLU A 25 17.67 2.14 6.99
C GLU A 25 16.59 3.21 6.81
N SER A 26 16.87 4.22 5.98
CA SER A 26 15.89 5.29 5.78
C SER A 26 14.67 4.73 5.06
N ARG A 27 13.49 5.31 5.30
CA ARG A 27 12.27 4.92 4.60
C ARG A 27 12.46 4.97 3.07
N GLU A 28 13.21 5.95 2.58
CA GLU A 28 13.52 6.13 1.17
C GLU A 28 14.32 4.98 0.57
N GLN A 29 15.33 4.49 1.31
CA GLN A 29 16.12 3.32 0.89
C GLN A 29 15.25 2.07 0.79
N ARG A 30 14.38 1.83 1.76
CA ARG A 30 13.44 0.70 1.75
C ARG A 30 12.43 0.79 0.59
N VAL A 31 11.97 2.01 0.27
CA VAL A 31 11.06 2.24 -0.88
C VAL A 31 11.78 1.94 -2.20
N GLU A 32 13.03 2.38 -2.34
CA GLU A 32 13.81 2.14 -3.55
C GLU A 32 14.15 0.64 -3.70
N GLU A 33 14.52 -0.03 -2.61
CA GLU A 33 14.75 -1.47 -2.59
C GLU A 33 13.50 -2.23 -3.00
N PHE A 34 12.36 -1.96 -2.37
CA PHE A 34 11.08 -2.57 -2.74
C PHE A 34 10.73 -2.35 -4.21
N ARG A 35 10.92 -1.13 -4.73
CA ARG A 35 10.66 -0.82 -6.14
C ARG A 35 11.58 -1.57 -7.09
N SER A 36 12.83 -1.77 -6.70
CA SER A 36 13.81 -2.49 -7.52
C SER A 36 13.54 -3.99 -7.63
N GLU A 37 12.80 -4.56 -6.67
CA GLU A 37 12.37 -5.96 -6.67
C GLU A 37 11.11 -6.20 -7.53
N LEU A 38 10.36 -5.14 -7.85
CA LEU A 38 9.12 -5.28 -8.60
C LEU A 38 9.38 -5.44 -10.09
N THR A 39 8.79 -6.46 -10.65
CA THR A 39 8.80 -6.73 -12.10
C THR A 39 7.65 -6.00 -12.81
N LYS A 40 7.66 -6.03 -14.13
CA LYS A 40 6.51 -5.56 -14.93
C LYS A 40 5.27 -6.40 -14.69
N GLU A 41 5.46 -7.69 -14.45
CA GLU A 41 4.42 -8.66 -14.15
C GLU A 41 3.78 -8.36 -12.79
N ASP A 42 4.57 -7.99 -11.77
CA ASP A 42 4.07 -7.54 -10.47
C ASP A 42 3.19 -6.30 -10.61
N THR A 43 3.67 -5.32 -11.38
CA THR A 43 2.89 -4.09 -11.66
C THR A 43 1.58 -4.42 -12.37
N ALA A 44 1.63 -5.27 -13.39
CA ALA A 44 0.44 -5.67 -14.14
C ALA A 44 -0.55 -6.44 -13.25
N ALA A 45 -0.07 -7.34 -12.39
CA ALA A 45 -0.90 -8.10 -11.46
C ALA A 45 -1.60 -7.18 -10.43
N MET A 46 -0.87 -6.23 -9.85
CA MET A 46 -1.43 -5.23 -8.93
C MET A 46 -2.51 -4.39 -9.60
N LEU A 47 -2.24 -3.86 -10.79
CA LEU A 47 -3.20 -3.04 -11.51
C LEU A 47 -4.42 -3.87 -11.94
N HIS A 48 -4.21 -5.14 -12.33
CA HIS A 48 -5.30 -6.03 -12.71
C HIS A 48 -6.34 -6.23 -11.61
N ILE A 49 -5.93 -6.50 -10.37
CA ILE A 49 -6.88 -6.69 -9.27
C ILE A 49 -7.66 -5.41 -8.96
N CYS A 50 -7.03 -4.24 -9.07
CA CYS A 50 -7.69 -2.95 -8.87
C CYS A 50 -8.67 -2.63 -10.01
N ASP A 51 -8.26 -2.81 -11.26
CA ASP A 51 -9.11 -2.60 -12.44
C ASP A 51 -10.29 -3.58 -12.46
N GLN A 52 -10.08 -4.84 -12.03
CA GLN A 52 -11.15 -5.83 -11.90
C GLN A 52 -12.21 -5.38 -10.88
N ALA A 53 -11.79 -4.82 -9.73
CA ALA A 53 -12.72 -4.26 -8.76
C ALA A 53 -13.53 -3.09 -9.34
N MET A 54 -12.87 -2.18 -10.09
CA MET A 54 -13.56 -1.07 -10.75
C MET A 54 -14.55 -1.56 -11.81
N ASN A 55 -14.18 -2.58 -12.60
CA ASN A 55 -15.09 -3.20 -13.56
C ASN A 55 -16.29 -3.87 -12.89
N ASP A 56 -16.08 -4.58 -11.78
CA ASP A 56 -17.15 -5.18 -11.01
C ASP A 56 -18.07 -4.13 -10.36
N LEU A 57 -17.53 -3.01 -9.88
CA LEU A 57 -18.33 -1.86 -9.40
C LEU A 57 -19.16 -1.25 -10.52
N LYS A 58 -18.57 -1.05 -11.70
CA LYS A 58 -19.30 -0.56 -12.89
C LYS A 58 -20.43 -1.53 -13.30
N ALA A 59 -20.21 -2.82 -13.14
CA ALA A 59 -21.22 -3.86 -13.35
C ALA A 59 -22.20 -4.02 -12.16
N LYS A 60 -22.15 -3.14 -11.14
CA LYS A 60 -23.00 -3.15 -9.93
C LYS A 60 -22.83 -4.41 -9.06
N LYS A 61 -21.72 -5.13 -9.16
CA LYS A 61 -21.40 -6.33 -8.38
C LYS A 61 -20.75 -5.99 -7.05
N ILE A 62 -21.39 -5.14 -6.25
CA ILE A 62 -20.84 -4.59 -4.99
C ILE A 62 -20.45 -5.73 -4.05
N ASP A 63 -21.28 -6.75 -3.86
CA ASP A 63 -21.01 -7.87 -2.96
C ASP A 63 -19.73 -8.63 -3.35
N LYS A 64 -19.52 -8.82 -4.67
CA LYS A 64 -18.30 -9.46 -5.17
C LYS A 64 -17.05 -8.64 -4.84
N VAL A 65 -17.13 -7.32 -5.00
CA VAL A 65 -16.01 -6.43 -4.66
C VAL A 65 -15.73 -6.46 -3.17
N LEU A 66 -16.77 -6.31 -2.33
CA LEU A 66 -16.61 -6.35 -0.87
C LEU A 66 -15.98 -7.67 -0.38
N ALA A 67 -16.35 -8.80 -0.98
CA ALA A 67 -15.77 -10.10 -0.67
C ALA A 67 -14.29 -10.24 -1.08
N SER A 68 -13.80 -9.40 -2.00
CA SER A 68 -12.40 -9.37 -2.45
C SER A 68 -11.54 -8.35 -1.71
N LEU A 69 -12.13 -7.52 -0.86
CA LEU A 69 -11.42 -6.49 -0.10
C LEU A 69 -10.96 -7.00 1.26
N TYR A 70 -9.81 -6.49 1.68
CA TYR A 70 -9.19 -6.81 2.97
C TYR A 70 -8.83 -5.53 3.74
N GLU A 71 -8.77 -5.65 5.05
CA GLU A 71 -8.10 -4.70 5.94
C GLU A 71 -6.67 -5.17 6.15
N TYR A 72 -5.72 -4.26 6.10
CA TYR A 72 -4.31 -4.54 6.36
C TYR A 72 -3.79 -3.61 7.45
N THR A 73 -3.10 -4.17 8.42
CA THR A 73 -2.45 -3.43 9.49
C THR A 73 -0.94 -3.48 9.30
N ASP A 74 -0.32 -2.36 8.96
CA ASP A 74 1.11 -2.29 8.64
C ASP A 74 2.01 -2.63 9.83
N SER A 75 1.62 -2.23 11.05
CA SER A 75 2.40 -2.49 12.27
C SER A 75 2.50 -3.98 12.62
N THR A 76 1.46 -4.76 12.37
CA THR A 76 1.43 -6.22 12.62
C THR A 76 1.58 -7.06 11.37
N LYS A 77 1.56 -6.44 10.18
CA LYS A 77 1.53 -7.09 8.85
C LYS A 77 0.39 -8.11 8.72
N GLU A 78 -0.72 -7.83 9.40
CA GLU A 78 -1.87 -8.72 9.47
C GLU A 78 -2.90 -8.36 8.43
N LEU A 79 -3.30 -9.35 7.64
CA LEU A 79 -4.36 -9.25 6.64
C LEU A 79 -5.64 -9.88 7.21
N LYS A 80 -6.74 -9.12 7.22
CA LYS A 80 -8.05 -9.57 7.70
C LYS A 80 -9.12 -9.33 6.64
N SER A 81 -10.15 -10.15 6.63
CA SER A 81 -11.39 -9.81 5.93
C SER A 81 -11.97 -8.53 6.50
N LEU A 82 -12.76 -7.79 5.70
CA LEU A 82 -13.40 -6.57 6.18
C LEU A 82 -14.18 -6.82 7.47
N SER A 83 -13.99 -5.93 8.44
CA SER A 83 -14.89 -5.85 9.60
C SER A 83 -16.30 -5.47 9.12
N LYS A 84 -17.32 -5.83 9.90
CA LYS A 84 -18.72 -5.47 9.58
C LYS A 84 -18.91 -3.96 9.43
N GLU A 85 -18.15 -3.17 10.18
CA GLU A 85 -18.20 -1.71 10.12
C GLU A 85 -17.59 -1.19 8.83
N THR A 86 -16.40 -1.65 8.48
CA THR A 86 -15.72 -1.29 7.23
C THR A 86 -16.52 -1.75 6.02
N GLU A 87 -17.04 -2.98 6.05
CA GLU A 87 -17.91 -3.49 4.98
C GLU A 87 -19.14 -2.58 4.78
N LYS A 88 -19.83 -2.20 5.88
CA LYS A 88 -20.99 -1.29 5.83
C LYS A 88 -20.61 0.08 5.27
N ARG A 89 -19.45 0.63 5.66
CA ARG A 89 -18.93 1.90 5.15
C ARG A 89 -18.69 1.85 3.64
N TYR A 90 -17.98 0.84 3.15
CA TYR A 90 -17.68 0.70 1.72
C TYR A 90 -18.92 0.35 0.90
N ARG A 91 -19.82 -0.47 1.40
CA ARG A 91 -21.13 -0.73 0.78
C ARG A 91 -21.92 0.57 0.58
N ARG A 92 -21.98 1.40 1.63
CA ARG A 92 -22.63 2.72 1.53
C ARG A 92 -21.94 3.60 0.50
N LEU A 93 -20.61 3.68 0.51
CA LEU A 93 -19.82 4.45 -0.45
C LEU A 93 -20.13 4.05 -1.89
N PHE A 94 -20.04 2.75 -2.21
CA PHE A 94 -20.27 2.24 -3.56
C PHE A 94 -21.73 2.36 -4.02
N THR A 95 -22.67 2.38 -3.08
CA THR A 95 -24.10 2.61 -3.38
C THR A 95 -24.39 4.08 -3.63
N MET A 96 -23.80 4.99 -2.84
CA MET A 96 -24.03 6.44 -2.96
C MET A 96 -23.33 7.03 -4.19
N PHE A 97 -22.19 6.48 -4.57
CA PHE A 97 -21.39 6.94 -5.70
C PHE A 97 -21.15 5.78 -6.68
N PRO A 98 -22.19 5.31 -7.39
CA PRO A 98 -22.04 4.19 -8.32
C PRO A 98 -21.08 4.54 -9.46
N VAL A 99 -20.31 3.56 -9.92
CA VAL A 99 -19.37 3.76 -11.02
C VAL A 99 -20.12 3.69 -12.35
N LEU A 100 -20.29 4.82 -13.02
CA LEU A 100 -20.77 4.89 -14.39
C LEU A 100 -19.60 4.79 -15.37
N GLU A 101 -18.57 5.60 -15.12
CA GLU A 101 -17.30 5.59 -15.84
C GLU A 101 -16.16 5.77 -14.86
N TYR A 102 -14.97 5.31 -15.24
CA TYR A 102 -13.77 5.54 -14.44
C TYR A 102 -12.51 5.63 -15.29
N GLU A 103 -11.52 6.33 -14.76
CA GLU A 103 -10.19 6.45 -15.34
C GLU A 103 -9.16 6.28 -14.22
N ARG A 104 -8.15 5.41 -14.42
CA ARG A 104 -7.04 5.31 -13.50
C ARG A 104 -6.14 6.53 -13.63
N LYS A 105 -5.99 7.33 -12.57
CA LYS A 105 -5.19 8.54 -12.55
C LYS A 105 -3.73 8.30 -12.26
N TYR A 106 -3.46 7.53 -11.24
CA TYR A 106 -2.09 7.14 -10.91
C TYR A 106 -2.05 5.85 -10.09
N TYR A 107 -0.86 5.31 -10.01
CA TYR A 107 -0.48 4.32 -9.01
C TYR A 107 0.89 4.66 -8.44
N SER A 108 1.15 4.22 -7.21
CA SER A 108 2.40 4.47 -6.51
C SER A 108 2.81 3.24 -5.73
N PHE A 109 4.05 2.82 -5.94
CA PHE A 109 4.70 1.81 -5.10
C PHE A 109 5.50 2.53 -4.03
N GLN A 110 5.24 2.20 -2.77
CA GLN A 110 6.00 2.73 -1.64
C GLN A 110 6.67 1.62 -0.85
N LEU A 111 5.89 0.71 -0.27
CA LEU A 111 6.34 -0.46 0.49
C LEU A 111 5.32 -1.58 0.27
N GLU A 112 5.65 -2.80 0.71
CA GLU A 112 4.74 -3.95 0.57
C GLU A 112 3.30 -3.64 1.02
N GLY A 113 3.12 -2.88 2.11
CA GLY A 113 1.83 -2.50 2.69
C GLY A 113 1.34 -1.08 2.39
N CYS A 114 2.07 -0.27 1.62
CA CYS A 114 1.78 1.15 1.41
C CYS A 114 1.74 1.53 -0.06
N ASN A 115 0.96 0.82 -0.88
CA ASN A 115 0.80 1.15 -2.28
C ASN A 115 -0.56 1.80 -2.52
N ASP A 116 -0.64 2.69 -3.49
CA ASP A 116 -1.88 3.40 -3.82
C ASP A 116 -2.20 3.27 -5.30
N VAL A 117 -3.48 3.01 -5.61
CA VAL A 117 -4.03 3.13 -6.96
C VAL A 117 -5.28 3.99 -6.88
N LYS A 118 -5.27 5.12 -7.61
CA LYS A 118 -6.37 6.08 -7.62
C LYS A 118 -7.10 6.08 -8.94
N TYR A 119 -8.42 6.11 -8.84
CA TYR A 119 -9.35 6.25 -9.97
C TYR A 119 -10.21 7.49 -9.80
N ASP A 120 -10.37 8.27 -10.87
CA ASP A 120 -11.46 9.22 -10.98
C ASP A 120 -12.71 8.46 -11.46
N VAL A 121 -13.83 8.77 -10.86
CA VAL A 121 -15.10 8.07 -11.07
C VAL A 121 -16.18 9.09 -11.42
N VAL A 122 -16.86 8.88 -12.53
CA VAL A 122 -18.14 9.54 -12.81
C VAL A 122 -19.24 8.71 -12.16
N PHE A 123 -20.00 9.31 -11.25
CA PHE A 123 -21.08 8.62 -10.54
C PHE A 123 -22.49 9.11 -10.87
N ALA A 124 -22.62 10.28 -11.53
CA ALA A 124 -23.87 10.78 -12.07
C ALA A 124 -23.61 11.53 -13.37
N THR A 125 -24.52 11.41 -14.32
CA THR A 125 -24.48 12.21 -15.56
C THR A 125 -24.76 13.69 -15.25
N ALA A 126 -24.44 14.60 -16.15
CA ALA A 126 -24.75 16.02 -16.01
C ALA A 126 -26.25 16.25 -15.75
N GLU A 127 -27.12 15.51 -16.46
CA GLU A 127 -28.58 15.56 -16.29
C GLU A 127 -29.01 15.10 -14.88
N GLN A 128 -28.47 13.98 -14.41
CA GLN A 128 -28.75 13.45 -13.05
C GLN A 128 -28.24 14.38 -11.95
N ALA A 129 -27.11 15.04 -12.16
CA ALA A 129 -26.51 15.99 -11.23
C ALA A 129 -27.22 17.37 -11.26
N GLY A 130 -27.98 17.66 -12.31
CA GLY A 130 -28.58 19.00 -12.52
C GLY A 130 -27.54 20.09 -12.80
N THR A 131 -26.40 19.73 -13.39
CA THR A 131 -25.25 20.61 -13.64
C THR A 131 -24.80 20.52 -15.10
N ALA A 132 -23.90 21.43 -15.55
CA ALA A 132 -23.37 21.41 -16.91
C ALA A 132 -22.41 20.21 -17.15
N GLU A 133 -21.84 19.66 -16.11
CA GLU A 133 -20.86 18.57 -16.19
C GLU A 133 -21.26 17.38 -15.32
N PRO A 134 -20.81 16.14 -15.66
CA PRO A 134 -21.02 14.96 -14.83
C PRO A 134 -20.42 15.12 -13.44
N ALA A 135 -21.09 14.56 -12.44
CA ALA A 135 -20.58 14.57 -11.07
C ALA A 135 -19.50 13.49 -10.92
N LYS A 136 -18.41 13.87 -10.26
CA LYS A 136 -17.21 13.03 -10.11
C LYS A 136 -16.81 12.85 -8.64
N THR A 137 -16.18 11.73 -8.36
CA THR A 137 -15.51 11.40 -7.09
C THR A 137 -14.22 10.67 -7.39
N ALA A 138 -13.49 10.29 -6.35
CA ALA A 138 -12.30 9.47 -6.48
C ALA A 138 -12.43 8.20 -5.63
N TYR A 139 -12.00 7.06 -6.19
CA TYR A 139 -11.78 5.84 -5.43
C TYR A 139 -10.29 5.56 -5.31
N MET A 140 -9.89 5.06 -4.14
CA MET A 140 -8.52 4.68 -3.87
C MET A 140 -8.48 3.29 -3.25
N PHE A 141 -7.66 2.43 -3.85
CA PHE A 141 -7.32 1.13 -3.29
C PHE A 141 -5.90 1.16 -2.77
N ASN A 142 -5.64 0.34 -1.76
CA ASN A 142 -4.33 0.15 -1.16
C ASN A 142 -3.89 -1.31 -1.37
N PRO A 143 -3.42 -1.69 -2.57
CA PRO A 143 -2.97 -3.05 -2.82
C PRO A 143 -1.73 -3.37 -1.99
N VAL A 144 -1.73 -4.56 -1.37
CA VAL A 144 -0.66 -5.03 -0.49
C VAL A 144 -0.07 -6.32 -1.05
N ARG A 145 1.27 -6.42 -1.07
CA ARG A 145 1.96 -7.62 -1.50
C ARG A 145 2.30 -8.49 -0.28
N ILE A 146 1.74 -9.69 -0.24
CA ILE A 146 1.98 -10.66 0.84
C ILE A 146 2.42 -11.98 0.23
N ASN A 147 3.58 -12.46 0.63
CA ASN A 147 4.17 -13.71 0.12
C ASN A 147 4.21 -13.77 -1.42
N GLY A 148 4.51 -12.65 -2.07
CA GLY A 148 4.56 -12.54 -3.53
C GLY A 148 3.21 -12.34 -4.22
N GLU A 149 2.09 -12.39 -3.49
CA GLU A 149 0.75 -12.20 -4.05
C GLU A 149 0.18 -10.81 -3.71
N TRP A 150 -0.48 -10.18 -4.68
CA TRP A 150 -1.20 -8.95 -4.45
C TRP A 150 -2.59 -9.20 -3.88
N LYS A 151 -2.93 -8.48 -2.81
CA LYS A 151 -4.25 -8.46 -2.18
C LYS A 151 -4.83 -7.06 -2.27
N LEU A 152 -6.13 -6.98 -2.56
CA LEU A 152 -6.83 -5.71 -2.65
C LEU A 152 -7.24 -5.25 -1.25
N CYS A 153 -6.59 -4.22 -0.75
CA CYS A 153 -6.87 -3.70 0.58
C CYS A 153 -7.53 -2.31 0.51
N VAL A 154 -8.19 -1.96 1.60
CA VAL A 154 -8.76 -0.65 1.83
C VAL A 154 -8.08 0.00 3.03
N LYS A 155 -8.03 1.33 3.04
CA LYS A 155 -7.54 2.08 4.20
C LYS A 155 -8.56 1.99 5.32
N THR A 156 -8.09 1.66 6.51
CA THR A 156 -8.87 1.72 7.74
C THR A 156 -8.88 3.15 8.29
N ALA A 157 -9.80 3.44 9.21
CA ALA A 157 -9.84 4.75 9.86
C ALA A 157 -8.55 5.06 10.64
N ASP A 158 -7.91 4.03 11.19
CA ASP A 158 -6.65 4.16 11.94
C ASP A 158 -5.50 4.60 11.04
N ASP A 159 -5.48 4.16 9.77
CA ASP A 159 -4.46 4.57 8.79
C ASP A 159 -4.58 6.05 8.36
N GLU A 160 -5.76 6.65 8.50
CA GLU A 160 -6.00 8.06 8.16
C GLU A 160 -5.51 8.98 9.29
N PHE A 161 -5.65 8.56 10.55
CA PHE A 161 -5.21 9.33 11.71
C PHE A 161 -3.68 9.42 11.85
N ASP A 162 -2.94 8.38 11.50
CA ASP A 162 -1.47 8.38 11.58
C ASP A 162 -0.81 9.34 10.56
N LYS A 163 -1.52 9.75 9.51
CA LYS A 163 -0.99 10.67 8.48
C LYS A 163 -1.12 12.15 8.85
N GLU A 164 -2.00 12.50 9.76
CA GLU A 164 -2.17 13.88 10.23
C GLU A 164 -1.24 14.24 11.41
N MET A 165 -0.55 13.23 12.00
CA MET A 165 0.33 13.44 13.15
C MET A 165 1.84 13.40 12.81
N HIS A 166 2.22 13.32 11.56
CA HIS A 166 3.59 13.35 11.05
C HIS A 166 3.69 14.26 9.84
#